data_864f59d7f07062b0756f1cc2df9ca2b2
#
_entry.id   864f59d7f07062b0756f1cc2df9ca2b2
#
_cell.length_a   1.000
_cell.length_b   1.000
_cell.length_c   1.000
_cell.angle_alpha   90.00
_cell.angle_beta   90.00
_cell.angle_gamma   90.00
#
_symmetry.space_group_name_H-M   'P 1'
#
loop_
_entity.id
_entity.type
_entity.pdbx_description
1 polymer ?
#
loop_
_entity_poly.entity_id
_entity_poly.type
_entity_poly.pdbx_seq_one_letter_code
_entity_poly.pdbx_strand_id
1 'polypeptide(L)'
;WLDANKTSPYSFYQFWLNTADADVESFLKLFTFLAEDEVADLALATAEHPELREGQRRLAREVTELVHGGEALKSAERISACLFAGEVAGLEESDLAQLQQDGLQSCVCEPGIGVLTAMVDVSLVKSTGEARKLIQGNGVKINGQPVTDPKMTISFADALFGRFYLIRRGKKQYGLLVRGS
;
A
#
# COMPACT_ATOMS: atom_id res chain seq x y z
N TRP A 1 -14.93 -7.81 -8.13
CA TRP A 1 -14.09 -6.72 -8.67
C TRP A 1 -14.70 -5.33 -8.49
N LEU A 2 -15.97 -5.13 -8.86
CA LEU A 2 -16.63 -3.81 -8.84
C LEU A 2 -17.26 -3.46 -7.48
N ASP A 3 -17.38 -4.40 -6.58
CA ASP A 3 -17.92 -4.20 -5.22
C ASP A 3 -16.79 -3.78 -4.27
N ALA A 4 -16.81 -2.52 -3.86
CA ALA A 4 -15.81 -1.95 -2.95
C ALA A 4 -15.71 -2.65 -1.59
N ASN A 5 -16.75 -3.40 -1.17
CA ASN A 5 -16.70 -4.21 0.05
C ASN A 5 -15.93 -5.53 -0.11
N LYS A 6 -15.68 -5.96 -1.35
CA LYS A 6 -14.94 -7.19 -1.67
C LYS A 6 -13.55 -6.94 -2.21
N THR A 7 -13.40 -5.87 -2.99
CA THR A 7 -12.13 -5.41 -3.55
C THR A 7 -12.06 -3.91 -3.31
N SER A 8 -11.13 -3.45 -2.50
CA SER A 8 -11.05 -2.02 -2.22
C SER A 8 -10.69 -1.23 -3.47
N PRO A 9 -11.01 0.07 -3.52
CA PRO A 9 -10.55 0.94 -4.60
C PRO A 9 -9.04 0.95 -4.77
N TYR A 10 -8.27 0.82 -3.68
CA TYR A 10 -6.82 0.72 -3.73
C TYR A 10 -6.36 -0.57 -4.42
N SER A 11 -6.93 -1.73 -4.06
CA SER A 11 -6.61 -3.02 -4.69
C SER A 11 -6.99 -3.02 -6.17
N PHE A 12 -8.14 -2.43 -6.49
CA PHE A 12 -8.61 -2.24 -7.86
C PHE A 12 -7.65 -1.35 -8.67
N TYR A 13 -7.23 -0.22 -8.13
CA TYR A 13 -6.24 0.67 -8.73
C TYR A 13 -4.89 -0.05 -8.98
N GLN A 14 -4.40 -0.81 -7.99
CA GLN A 14 -3.16 -1.56 -8.11
C GLN A 14 -3.21 -2.64 -9.20
N PHE A 15 -4.36 -3.28 -9.40
CA PHE A 15 -4.53 -4.24 -10.50
C PHE A 15 -4.25 -3.58 -11.85
N TRP A 16 -4.90 -2.46 -12.12
CA TRP A 16 -4.71 -1.72 -13.38
C TRP A 16 -3.32 -1.11 -13.50
N LEU A 17 -2.78 -0.61 -12.41
CA LEU A 17 -1.41 -0.10 -12.38
C LEU A 17 -0.38 -1.19 -12.71
N ASN A 18 -0.66 -2.45 -12.46
CA ASN A 18 0.23 -3.59 -12.73
C ASN A 18 -0.05 -4.28 -14.08
N THR A 19 -0.84 -3.67 -14.96
CA THR A 19 -1.05 -4.15 -16.34
C THR A 19 0.28 -4.31 -17.07
N ALA A 20 0.42 -5.39 -17.84
CA ALA A 20 1.59 -5.60 -18.69
C ALA A 20 1.65 -4.55 -19.81
N ASP A 21 2.85 -4.11 -20.19
CA ASP A 21 3.03 -3.05 -21.20
C ASP A 21 2.33 -3.39 -22.53
N ALA A 22 2.35 -4.66 -22.90
CA ALA A 22 1.71 -5.16 -24.13
C ALA A 22 0.17 -5.01 -24.16
N ASP A 23 -0.48 -4.93 -22.98
CA ASP A 23 -1.93 -4.87 -22.86
C ASP A 23 -2.44 -3.44 -22.66
N VAL A 24 -1.57 -2.49 -22.35
CA VAL A 24 -1.93 -1.12 -21.96
C VAL A 24 -2.77 -0.44 -23.04
N GLU A 25 -2.30 -0.42 -24.28
CA GLU A 25 -3.00 0.23 -25.38
C GLU A 25 -4.40 -0.36 -25.58
N SER A 26 -4.52 -1.69 -25.60
CA SER A 26 -5.79 -2.37 -25.76
C SER A 26 -6.76 -2.05 -24.63
N PHE A 27 -6.28 -1.98 -23.40
CA PHE A 27 -7.12 -1.69 -22.23
C PHE A 27 -7.49 -0.21 -22.14
N LEU A 28 -6.62 0.71 -22.56
CA LEU A 28 -7.00 2.13 -22.69
C LEU A 28 -8.15 2.29 -23.68
N LYS A 29 -8.11 1.63 -24.83
CA LYS A 29 -9.19 1.67 -25.85
C LYS A 29 -10.50 1.06 -25.34
N LEU A 30 -10.44 0.00 -24.55
CA LEU A 30 -11.62 -0.75 -24.12
C LEU A 30 -12.29 -0.20 -22.86
N PHE A 31 -11.52 0.37 -21.94
CA PHE A 31 -12.00 0.69 -20.59
C PHE A 31 -11.96 2.17 -20.24
N THR A 32 -11.55 3.04 -21.17
CA THR A 32 -11.54 4.48 -20.95
C THR A 32 -12.30 5.23 -22.04
N PHE A 33 -12.58 6.51 -21.79
CA PHE A 33 -13.16 7.41 -22.75
C PHE A 33 -12.13 8.40 -23.35
N LEU A 34 -10.86 8.02 -23.31
CA LEU A 34 -9.78 8.82 -23.88
C LEU A 34 -9.90 8.90 -25.41
N ALA A 35 -9.49 10.03 -25.98
CA ALA A 35 -9.44 10.19 -27.42
C ALA A 35 -8.33 9.28 -28.03
N GLU A 36 -8.47 8.93 -29.31
CA GLU A 36 -7.55 8.01 -29.98
C GLU A 36 -6.10 8.55 -30.01
N ASP A 37 -5.92 9.85 -30.14
CA ASP A 37 -4.63 10.51 -30.11
C ASP A 37 -3.98 10.43 -28.72
N GLU A 38 -4.74 10.65 -27.65
CA GLU A 38 -4.24 10.45 -26.26
C GLU A 38 -3.80 9.00 -26.02
N VAL A 39 -4.58 8.03 -26.51
CA VAL A 39 -4.23 6.61 -26.38
C VAL A 39 -2.96 6.29 -27.18
N ALA A 40 -2.80 6.84 -28.38
CA ALA A 40 -1.61 6.63 -29.20
C ALA A 40 -0.36 7.23 -28.53
N ASP A 41 -0.44 8.42 -27.95
CA ASP A 41 0.65 9.06 -27.21
C ASP A 41 1.07 8.24 -25.99
N LEU A 42 0.10 7.71 -25.24
CA LEU A 42 0.38 6.86 -24.08
C LEU A 42 0.97 5.50 -24.47
N ALA A 43 0.54 4.93 -25.59
CA ALA A 43 1.13 3.71 -26.14
C ALA A 43 2.58 3.92 -26.56
N LEU A 44 2.88 5.04 -27.23
CA LEU A 44 4.25 5.43 -27.60
C LEU A 44 5.12 5.63 -26.35
N ALA A 45 4.64 6.40 -25.37
CA ALA A 45 5.35 6.60 -24.10
C ALA A 45 5.63 5.29 -23.36
N THR A 46 4.67 4.34 -23.38
CA THR A 46 4.86 3.01 -22.80
C THR A 46 5.91 2.19 -23.51
N ALA A 47 6.02 2.33 -24.85
CA ALA A 47 7.02 1.62 -25.64
C ALA A 47 8.44 2.22 -25.50
N GLU A 48 8.56 3.54 -25.43
CA GLU A 48 9.84 4.26 -25.35
C GLU A 48 10.40 4.29 -23.92
N HIS A 49 9.52 4.45 -22.92
CA HIS A 49 9.86 4.63 -21.51
C HIS A 49 9.01 3.76 -20.56
N PRO A 50 9.08 2.43 -20.68
CA PRO A 50 8.24 1.52 -19.89
C PRO A 50 8.45 1.66 -18.37
N GLU A 51 9.63 2.10 -17.93
CA GLU A 51 9.95 2.35 -16.52
C GLU A 51 9.13 3.47 -15.89
N LEU A 52 8.62 4.43 -16.68
CA LEU A 52 7.79 5.54 -16.21
C LEU A 52 6.35 5.10 -15.96
N ARG A 53 5.88 4.03 -16.62
CA ARG A 53 4.55 3.45 -16.48
C ARG A 53 3.42 4.47 -16.67
N GLU A 54 3.56 5.39 -17.61
CA GLU A 54 2.58 6.47 -17.83
C GLU A 54 1.23 5.92 -18.31
N GLY A 55 1.23 5.01 -19.26
CA GLY A 55 0.01 4.36 -19.75
C GLY A 55 -0.73 3.61 -18.65
N GLN A 56 -0.03 2.82 -17.83
CA GLN A 56 -0.63 2.12 -16.70
C GLN A 56 -1.21 3.05 -15.65
N ARG A 57 -0.50 4.15 -15.35
CA ARG A 57 -1.01 5.16 -14.40
C ARG A 57 -2.28 5.81 -14.93
N ARG A 58 -2.29 6.20 -16.19
CA ARG A 58 -3.49 6.78 -16.81
C ARG A 58 -4.64 5.79 -16.82
N LEU A 59 -4.41 4.55 -17.24
CA LEU A 59 -5.40 3.49 -17.22
C LEU A 59 -6.00 3.27 -15.82
N ALA A 60 -5.14 3.12 -14.81
CA ALA A 60 -5.56 2.90 -13.43
C ALA A 60 -6.40 4.06 -12.90
N ARG A 61 -6.05 5.30 -13.23
CA ARG A 61 -6.82 6.49 -12.84
C ARG A 61 -8.20 6.50 -13.48
N GLU A 62 -8.26 6.42 -14.79
CA GLU A 62 -9.51 6.51 -15.55
C GLU A 62 -10.49 5.42 -15.10
N VAL A 63 -10.05 4.18 -15.01
CA VAL A 63 -10.94 3.06 -14.66
C VAL A 63 -11.34 3.10 -13.18
N THR A 64 -10.44 3.50 -12.29
CA THR A 64 -10.79 3.61 -10.86
C THR A 64 -11.77 4.76 -10.63
N GLU A 65 -11.57 5.90 -11.28
CA GLU A 65 -12.51 7.04 -11.19
C GLU A 65 -13.88 6.69 -11.74
N LEU A 66 -13.91 6.01 -12.87
CA LEU A 66 -15.17 5.58 -13.51
C LEU A 66 -15.99 4.63 -12.63
N VAL A 67 -15.33 3.70 -11.94
CA VAL A 67 -16.00 2.65 -11.16
C VAL A 67 -16.28 3.05 -9.72
N HIS A 68 -15.34 3.73 -9.08
CA HIS A 68 -15.37 4.01 -7.64
C HIS A 68 -15.48 5.51 -7.30
N GLY A 69 -15.37 6.38 -8.30
CA GLY A 69 -15.44 7.83 -8.14
C GLY A 69 -14.14 8.49 -7.71
N GLY A 70 -14.10 9.83 -7.83
CA GLY A 70 -12.87 10.61 -7.64
C GLY A 70 -12.30 10.59 -6.24
N GLU A 71 -13.13 10.49 -5.19
CA GLU A 71 -12.62 10.42 -3.80
C GLU A 71 -11.91 9.09 -3.53
N ALA A 72 -12.46 7.99 -4.06
CA ALA A 72 -11.84 6.67 -3.96
C ALA A 72 -10.52 6.60 -4.76
N LEU A 73 -10.45 7.24 -5.92
CA LEU A 73 -9.21 7.40 -6.69
C LEU A 73 -8.14 8.15 -5.88
N LYS A 74 -8.48 9.30 -5.29
CA LYS A 74 -7.54 10.07 -4.45
C LYS A 74 -7.00 9.24 -3.30
N SER A 75 -7.85 8.46 -2.62
CA SER A 75 -7.43 7.54 -1.56
C SER A 75 -6.46 6.48 -2.10
N ALA A 76 -6.78 5.84 -3.22
CA ALA A 76 -5.93 4.81 -3.83
C ALA A 76 -4.55 5.36 -4.25
N GLU A 77 -4.51 6.57 -4.85
CA GLU A 77 -3.26 7.25 -5.21
C GLU A 77 -2.45 7.63 -3.97
N ARG A 78 -3.09 8.15 -2.91
CA ARG A 78 -2.46 8.51 -1.64
C ARG A 78 -1.81 7.30 -0.97
N ILE A 79 -2.55 6.18 -0.85
CA ILE A 79 -2.03 4.92 -0.32
C ILE A 79 -0.82 4.46 -1.14
N SER A 80 -0.95 4.44 -2.46
CA SER A 80 0.11 4.00 -3.38
C SER A 80 1.38 4.85 -3.20
N ALA A 81 1.26 6.17 -3.17
CA ALA A 81 2.38 7.08 -2.99
C ALA A 81 3.05 6.92 -1.62
N CYS A 82 2.26 6.84 -0.54
CA CYS A 82 2.77 6.66 0.82
C CYS A 82 3.52 5.34 0.99
N LEU A 83 2.97 4.23 0.50
CA LEU A 83 3.63 2.93 0.59
C LEU A 83 4.89 2.87 -0.29
N PHE A 84 4.89 3.50 -1.46
CA PHE A 84 6.07 3.56 -2.32
C PHE A 84 7.20 4.38 -1.68
N ALA A 85 6.91 5.57 -1.17
CA ALA A 85 7.88 6.41 -0.47
C ALA A 85 8.29 5.81 0.89
N GLY A 86 7.43 5.00 1.51
CA GLY A 86 7.61 4.48 2.86
C GLY A 86 7.36 5.52 3.93
N GLU A 87 6.52 6.48 3.62
CA GLU A 87 6.04 7.54 4.49
C GLU A 87 4.58 7.28 4.84
N VAL A 88 4.19 7.65 6.05
CA VAL A 88 2.84 7.39 6.54
C VAL A 88 2.06 8.67 6.88
N ALA A 89 2.75 9.81 6.87
CA ALA A 89 2.17 11.09 7.30
C ALA A 89 0.98 11.57 6.43
N GLY A 90 0.89 11.06 5.20
CA GLY A 90 -0.19 11.42 4.29
C GLY A 90 -1.40 10.47 4.35
N LEU A 91 -1.32 9.35 5.09
CA LEU A 91 -2.43 8.38 5.16
C LEU A 91 -3.56 8.90 6.03
N GLU A 92 -4.78 8.50 5.68
CA GLU A 92 -5.99 8.68 6.49
C GLU A 92 -6.38 7.37 7.19
N GLU A 93 -7.25 7.43 8.19
CA GLU A 93 -7.71 6.23 8.91
C GLU A 93 -8.42 5.25 7.97
N SER A 94 -9.22 5.76 7.04
CA SER A 94 -9.90 4.97 5.99
C SER A 94 -8.92 4.23 5.08
N ASP A 95 -7.74 4.78 4.83
CA ASP A 95 -6.71 4.13 4.01
C ASP A 95 -6.16 2.87 4.69
N LEU A 96 -5.93 2.94 6.01
CA LEU A 96 -5.48 1.79 6.79
C LEU A 96 -6.56 0.71 6.87
N ALA A 97 -7.83 1.10 6.93
CA ALA A 97 -8.95 0.16 6.87
C ALA A 97 -9.03 -0.54 5.51
N GLN A 98 -8.80 0.17 4.39
CA GLN A 98 -8.72 -0.43 3.05
C GLN A 98 -7.57 -1.44 2.97
N LEU A 99 -6.38 -1.09 3.47
CA LEU A 99 -5.22 -2.00 3.46
C LEU A 99 -5.50 -3.27 4.26
N GLN A 100 -6.20 -3.17 5.38
CA GLN A 100 -6.62 -4.32 6.19
C GLN A 100 -7.64 -5.19 5.42
N GLN A 101 -8.61 -4.59 4.77
CA GLN A 101 -9.59 -5.27 3.92
C GLN A 101 -8.93 -6.05 2.78
N ASP A 102 -7.89 -5.48 2.16
CA ASP A 102 -7.14 -6.09 1.05
C ASP A 102 -6.20 -7.23 1.49
N GLY A 103 -6.26 -7.63 2.74
CA GLY A 103 -5.48 -8.73 3.26
C GLY A 103 -4.07 -8.35 3.69
N LEU A 104 -3.79 -7.06 3.93
CA LEU A 104 -2.56 -6.69 4.62
C LEU A 104 -2.51 -7.44 5.95
N GLN A 105 -1.41 -8.18 6.17
CA GLN A 105 -1.25 -8.98 7.38
C GLN A 105 -1.45 -8.08 8.61
N SER A 106 -2.48 -8.37 9.38
CA SER A 106 -2.86 -7.56 10.53
C SER A 106 -3.05 -8.41 11.78
N CYS A 107 -2.72 -7.84 12.93
CA CYS A 107 -2.94 -8.46 14.23
C CYS A 107 -3.52 -7.44 15.19
N VAL A 108 -4.52 -7.88 15.96
CA VAL A 108 -5.01 -7.11 17.11
C VAL A 108 -4.11 -7.38 18.30
N CYS A 109 -3.61 -6.34 18.94
CA CYS A 109 -2.71 -6.50 20.08
C CYS A 109 -3.00 -5.49 21.19
N GLU A 110 -2.58 -5.86 22.40
CA GLU A 110 -2.65 -5.01 23.58
C GLU A 110 -1.42 -4.11 23.71
N PRO A 111 -1.55 -2.95 24.37
CA PRO A 111 -0.40 -2.09 24.67
C PRO A 111 0.68 -2.84 25.43
N GLY A 112 1.95 -2.53 25.12
CA GLY A 112 3.11 -3.15 25.78
C GLY A 112 3.66 -4.39 25.07
N ILE A 113 3.11 -4.78 23.92
CA ILE A 113 3.67 -5.84 23.09
C ILE A 113 5.10 -5.47 22.65
N GLY A 114 6.04 -6.42 22.75
CA GLY A 114 7.38 -6.22 22.25
C GLY A 114 7.46 -6.19 20.72
N VAL A 115 8.28 -5.32 20.15
CA VAL A 115 8.40 -5.15 18.69
C VAL A 115 8.75 -6.46 17.98
N LEU A 116 9.58 -7.31 18.57
CA LEU A 116 9.96 -8.61 17.98
C LEU A 116 8.75 -9.54 17.84
N THR A 117 7.90 -9.60 18.88
CA THR A 117 6.67 -10.39 18.88
C THR A 117 5.69 -9.83 17.88
N ALA A 118 5.48 -8.52 17.89
CA ALA A 118 4.60 -7.83 16.95
C ALA A 118 4.93 -8.13 15.48
N MET A 119 6.23 -8.17 15.12
CA MET A 119 6.67 -8.51 13.77
C MET A 119 6.37 -9.98 13.38
N VAL A 120 6.38 -10.89 14.34
CA VAL A 120 5.97 -12.29 14.12
C VAL A 120 4.46 -12.39 13.94
N ASP A 121 3.71 -11.71 14.81
CA ASP A 121 2.23 -11.77 14.83
C ASP A 121 1.62 -11.22 13.53
N VAL A 122 2.23 -10.16 12.95
CA VAL A 122 1.83 -9.66 11.62
C VAL A 122 2.53 -10.42 10.48
N SER A 123 3.11 -11.57 10.74
CA SER A 123 3.72 -12.45 9.73
C SER A 123 4.80 -11.79 8.85
N LEU A 124 5.41 -10.70 9.30
CA LEU A 124 6.52 -10.07 8.60
C LEU A 124 7.81 -10.88 8.71
N VAL A 125 7.94 -11.67 9.76
CA VAL A 125 9.09 -12.57 10.03
C VAL A 125 8.59 -13.89 10.59
N LYS A 126 9.43 -14.92 10.49
CA LYS A 126 9.10 -16.26 11.00
C LYS A 126 9.50 -16.46 12.46
N SER A 127 10.37 -15.60 12.99
CA SER A 127 10.87 -15.71 14.37
C SER A 127 11.38 -14.38 14.92
N THR A 128 11.41 -14.28 16.26
CA THR A 128 11.98 -13.13 16.97
C THR A 128 13.50 -12.97 16.72
N GLY A 129 14.21 -14.06 16.41
CA GLY A 129 15.60 -14.02 15.99
C GLY A 129 15.82 -13.33 14.66
N GLU A 130 14.94 -13.60 13.67
CA GLU A 130 14.94 -12.92 12.38
C GLU A 130 14.59 -11.43 12.55
N ALA A 131 13.57 -11.12 13.34
CA ALA A 131 13.17 -9.75 13.66
C ALA A 131 14.35 -8.94 14.23
N ARG A 132 15.08 -9.52 15.20
CA ARG A 132 16.25 -8.89 15.84
C ARG A 132 17.34 -8.56 14.82
N LYS A 133 17.68 -9.48 13.94
CA LYS A 133 18.67 -9.26 12.88
C LYS A 133 18.25 -8.13 11.93
N LEU A 134 16.98 -8.07 11.57
CA LEU A 134 16.46 -7.01 10.70
C LEU A 134 16.51 -5.63 11.38
N ILE A 135 16.17 -5.54 12.67
CA ILE A 135 16.27 -4.28 13.43
C ILE A 135 17.73 -3.83 13.52
N GLN A 136 18.66 -4.75 13.85
CA GLN A 136 20.10 -4.45 13.89
C GLN A 136 20.65 -4.01 12.53
N GLY A 137 20.07 -4.49 11.43
CA GLY A 137 20.38 -4.08 10.06
C GLY A 137 19.62 -2.85 9.58
N ASN A 138 18.93 -2.10 10.44
CA ASN A 138 18.10 -0.95 10.11
C ASN A 138 17.01 -1.24 9.04
N GLY A 139 16.56 -2.49 8.96
CA GLY A 139 15.61 -2.97 7.98
C GLY A 139 14.14 -2.80 8.39
N VAL A 140 13.85 -2.18 9.54
CA VAL A 140 12.50 -2.07 10.10
C VAL A 140 12.15 -0.62 10.40
N LYS A 141 10.95 -0.22 9.99
CA LYS A 141 10.34 1.05 10.39
C LYS A 141 8.95 0.81 11.00
N ILE A 142 8.56 1.64 11.94
CA ILE A 142 7.21 1.71 12.49
C ILE A 142 6.70 3.13 12.30
N ASN A 143 5.54 3.29 11.69
CA ASN A 143 4.96 4.59 11.34
C ASN A 143 5.96 5.53 10.65
N GLY A 144 6.78 4.98 9.74
CA GLY A 144 7.82 5.70 9.01
C GLY A 144 9.12 5.91 9.79
N GLN A 145 9.14 5.72 11.11
CA GLN A 145 10.32 5.91 11.97
C GLN A 145 11.16 4.63 12.05
N PRO A 146 12.51 4.72 11.95
CA PRO A 146 13.37 3.55 12.07
C PRO A 146 13.31 2.97 13.48
N VAL A 147 13.26 1.65 13.57
CA VAL A 147 13.36 0.92 14.85
C VAL A 147 14.81 0.48 15.03
N THR A 148 15.45 0.94 16.12
CA THR A 148 16.85 0.64 16.42
C THR A 148 17.02 -0.24 17.66
N ASP A 149 16.03 -0.26 18.57
CA ASP A 149 16.07 -1.07 19.78
C ASP A 149 15.20 -2.32 19.67
N PRO A 150 15.78 -3.54 19.65
CA PRO A 150 15.02 -4.78 19.65
C PRO A 150 14.16 -5.03 20.91
N LYS A 151 14.42 -4.27 21.98
CA LYS A 151 13.65 -4.34 23.24
C LYS A 151 12.48 -3.37 23.30
N MET A 152 12.30 -2.55 22.25
CA MET A 152 11.21 -1.59 22.15
C MET A 152 9.87 -2.29 22.39
N THR A 153 9.00 -1.64 23.15
CA THR A 153 7.59 -2.02 23.33
C THR A 153 6.67 -1.01 22.66
N ILE A 154 5.55 -1.49 22.15
CA ILE A 154 4.54 -0.69 21.45
C ILE A 154 3.47 -0.28 22.44
N SER A 155 3.33 1.02 22.70
CA SER A 155 2.46 1.56 23.76
C SER A 155 1.13 2.11 23.24
N PHE A 156 0.97 2.28 21.95
CA PHE A 156 -0.11 3.02 21.27
C PHE A 156 -0.18 4.52 21.59
N ALA A 157 0.79 5.09 22.30
CA ALA A 157 0.87 6.54 22.50
C ALA A 157 1.06 7.28 21.17
N ASP A 158 1.91 6.71 20.28
CA ASP A 158 2.24 7.27 18.97
C ASP A 158 1.53 6.53 17.83
N ALA A 159 0.40 5.88 18.13
CA ALA A 159 -0.38 5.16 17.11
C ALA A 159 -1.01 6.15 16.13
N LEU A 160 -0.98 5.79 14.84
CA LEU A 160 -1.75 6.51 13.82
C LEU A 160 -3.24 6.42 14.18
N PHE A 161 -3.90 7.57 14.25
CA PHE A 161 -5.31 7.71 14.65
C PHE A 161 -5.64 7.08 16.02
N GLY A 162 -4.64 6.98 16.93
CA GLY A 162 -4.79 6.34 18.24
C GLY A 162 -5.00 4.82 18.20
N ARG A 163 -4.92 4.19 17.03
CA ARG A 163 -5.35 2.81 16.81
C ARG A 163 -4.38 1.93 16.02
N PHE A 164 -3.57 2.47 15.11
CA PHE A 164 -2.81 1.68 14.15
C PHE A 164 -1.31 1.89 14.27
N TYR A 165 -0.54 0.80 14.09
CA TYR A 165 0.88 0.86 13.79
C TYR A 165 1.17 0.15 12.47
N LEU A 166 1.72 0.87 11.50
CA LEU A 166 2.18 0.30 10.24
C LEU A 166 3.66 -0.07 10.37
N ILE A 167 3.94 -1.37 10.38
CA ILE A 167 5.30 -1.92 10.42
C ILE A 167 5.76 -2.17 8.99
N ARG A 168 6.94 -1.66 8.64
CA ARG A 168 7.57 -1.89 7.34
C ARG A 168 8.84 -2.71 7.51
N ARG A 169 8.97 -3.78 6.74
CA ARG A 169 10.18 -4.59 6.58
C ARG A 169 10.79 -4.32 5.21
N GLY A 170 12.04 -3.85 5.17
CA GLY A 170 12.73 -3.51 3.93
C GLY A 170 12.01 -2.43 3.13
N LYS A 171 11.85 -2.64 1.81
CA LYS A 171 11.26 -1.62 0.90
C LYS A 171 9.77 -1.79 0.62
N LYS A 172 9.24 -3.04 0.69
CA LYS A 172 7.93 -3.35 0.11
C LYS A 172 7.01 -4.19 1.01
N GLN A 173 7.49 -4.69 2.14
CA GLN A 173 6.67 -5.53 3.02
C GLN A 173 6.12 -4.72 4.17
N TYR A 174 4.82 -4.84 4.38
CA TYR A 174 4.09 -4.13 5.42
C TYR A 174 3.27 -5.10 6.26
N GLY A 175 3.04 -4.73 7.51
CA GLY A 175 2.11 -5.39 8.43
C GLY A 175 1.45 -4.34 9.32
N LEU A 176 0.24 -4.60 9.75
CA LEU A 176 -0.58 -3.66 10.50
C LEU A 176 -0.91 -4.20 11.89
N LEU A 177 -0.50 -3.48 12.93
CA LEU A 177 -1.01 -3.72 14.26
C LEU A 177 -2.23 -2.83 14.51
N VAL A 178 -3.25 -3.42 15.08
CA VAL A 178 -4.48 -2.75 15.45
C VAL A 178 -4.64 -2.84 16.97
N ARG A 179 -4.92 -1.72 17.62
CA ARG A 179 -5.20 -1.70 19.06
C ARG A 179 -6.45 -2.53 19.36
N GLY A 180 -6.35 -3.41 20.35
CA GLY A 180 -7.50 -4.07 20.96
C GLY A 180 -8.46 -3.06 21.60
N SER A 181 -9.71 -3.44 21.67
CA SER A 181 -10.80 -2.61 22.23
C SER A 181 -10.73 -2.53 23.73
#